data_141592c6063ac9a93ade3313914d4058
#
_entry.id   141592c6063ac9a93ade3313914d4058
#
_cell.length_a   1.000
_cell.length_b   1.000
_cell.length_c   1.000
_cell.angle_alpha   90.00
_cell.angle_beta   90.00
_cell.angle_gamma   90.00
#
_symmetry.space_group_name_H-M   'P 1'
#
loop_
_entity.id
_entity.type
_entity.pdbx_description
1 polymer ?
#
loop_
_entity_poly.entity_id
_entity_poly.type
_entity_poly.pdbx_seq_one_letter_code
_entity_poly.pdbx_strand_id
1 'polypeptide(L)'
;MTSRSREFFYEGIADRFEGLDHPADVRRRLEVVFAECLAQTPLAGQRVLDAGCGYGLFSAAAVERGAKVVSLDIGTRLVARATARAGSHGVVADACQLGLRDGCFDVVISSEMLEHTAAPAGAVAELARVLKVDGLLVLTTPNRVWQGTVRAASRLRLRPFRGRESFVGWGRLERACAAAGLDVLAHFGFHPWPFQLGLERAARVVEPRLARGPAAWLMVNQAVVARKPR
;
A
#
# COMPACT_ATOMS: atom_id res chain seq x y z
N MET A 1 -16.72 -2.87 -10.71
CA MET A 1 -17.27 -1.92 -9.70
C MET A 1 -16.90 -0.53 -10.15
N THR A 2 -17.84 0.41 -10.21
CA THR A 2 -17.57 1.82 -10.49
C THR A 2 -16.87 2.49 -9.30
N SER A 3 -16.25 3.67 -9.47
CA SER A 3 -15.68 4.46 -8.38
C SER A 3 -16.73 4.69 -7.26
N ARG A 4 -17.92 5.13 -7.64
CA ARG A 4 -19.04 5.36 -6.72
C ARG A 4 -19.46 4.13 -5.90
N SER A 5 -19.43 2.93 -6.49
CA SER A 5 -19.77 1.71 -5.73
C SER A 5 -18.66 1.26 -4.77
N ARG A 6 -17.39 1.62 -5.04
CA ARG A 6 -16.27 1.41 -4.11
C ARG A 6 -16.34 2.38 -2.94
N GLU A 7 -16.53 3.67 -3.23
CA GLU A 7 -16.78 4.70 -2.23
C GLU A 7 -17.85 4.26 -1.24
N PHE A 8 -19.04 3.89 -1.74
CA PHE A 8 -20.14 3.43 -0.91
C PHE A 8 -19.79 2.20 -0.05
N PHE A 9 -19.01 1.26 -0.58
CA PHE A 9 -18.54 0.11 0.18
C PHE A 9 -17.64 0.52 1.35
N TYR A 10 -16.63 1.38 1.10
CA TYR A 10 -15.70 1.81 2.13
C TYR A 10 -16.35 2.72 3.18
N GLU A 11 -17.27 3.58 2.78
CA GLU A 11 -18.10 4.34 3.71
C GLU A 11 -18.89 3.41 4.67
N GLY A 12 -19.48 2.34 4.14
CA GLY A 12 -20.25 1.37 4.90
C GLY A 12 -19.47 0.55 5.92
N ILE A 13 -18.15 0.39 5.72
CA ILE A 13 -17.28 -0.39 6.61
C ILE A 13 -16.35 0.47 7.47
N ALA A 14 -16.34 1.80 7.30
CA ALA A 14 -15.37 2.69 7.92
C ALA A 14 -15.25 2.53 9.44
N ASP A 15 -16.35 2.28 10.17
CA ASP A 15 -16.33 2.14 11.63
C ASP A 15 -15.62 0.90 12.13
N ARG A 16 -15.64 -0.17 11.34
CA ARG A 16 -15.04 -1.46 11.68
C ARG A 16 -13.76 -1.75 10.88
N PHE A 17 -13.34 -0.82 9.99
CA PHE A 17 -12.24 -1.04 9.06
C PHE A 17 -10.93 -1.40 9.79
N GLU A 18 -10.61 -0.68 10.88
CA GLU A 18 -9.43 -0.96 11.72
C GLU A 18 -9.45 -2.39 12.32
N GLY A 19 -10.62 -2.90 12.69
CA GLY A 19 -10.78 -4.25 13.20
C GLY A 19 -10.67 -5.37 12.15
N LEU A 20 -10.55 -5.03 10.86
CA LEU A 20 -10.34 -6.01 9.79
C LEU A 20 -8.86 -6.36 9.61
N ASP A 21 -7.96 -5.50 10.08
CA ASP A 21 -6.53 -5.69 9.98
C ASP A 21 -6.00 -6.66 11.06
N HIS A 22 -5.03 -7.48 10.68
CA HIS A 22 -4.34 -8.34 11.64
C HIS A 22 -3.12 -7.59 12.21
N PRO A 23 -2.97 -7.46 13.56
CA PRO A 23 -1.93 -6.64 14.16
C PRO A 23 -0.49 -7.00 13.75
N ALA A 24 -0.20 -8.28 13.53
CA ALA A 24 1.11 -8.73 13.07
C ALA A 24 1.40 -8.28 11.62
N ASP A 25 0.39 -8.31 10.74
CA ASP A 25 0.51 -7.84 9.37
C ASP A 25 0.75 -6.33 9.32
N VAL A 26 -0.06 -5.56 10.04
CA VAL A 26 0.10 -4.09 10.13
C VAL A 26 1.49 -3.72 10.60
N ARG A 27 1.97 -4.33 11.67
CA ARG A 27 3.31 -4.10 12.20
C ARG A 27 4.38 -4.41 11.16
N ARG A 28 4.27 -5.55 10.49
CA ARG A 28 5.25 -5.93 9.45
C ARG A 28 5.21 -4.98 8.24
N ARG A 29 4.04 -4.55 7.79
CA ARG A 29 3.90 -3.55 6.71
C ARG A 29 4.56 -2.22 7.08
N LEU A 30 4.36 -1.73 8.30
CA LEU A 30 5.03 -0.51 8.80
C LEU A 30 6.55 -0.67 8.81
N GLU A 31 7.07 -1.82 9.29
CA GLU A 31 8.50 -2.15 9.25
C GLU A 31 9.02 -2.14 7.80
N VAL A 32 8.33 -2.82 6.87
CA VAL A 32 8.69 -2.87 5.45
C VAL A 32 8.78 -1.47 4.85
N VAL A 33 7.75 -0.65 5.05
CA VAL A 33 7.71 0.70 4.46
C VAL A 33 8.77 1.61 5.06
N PHE A 34 8.84 1.72 6.39
CA PHE A 34 9.67 2.75 7.02
C PHE A 34 11.09 2.29 7.36
N ALA A 35 11.28 1.01 7.72
CA ALA A 35 12.59 0.50 8.10
C ALA A 35 13.36 -0.20 6.98
N GLU A 36 12.68 -0.61 5.89
CA GLU A 36 13.34 -1.24 4.75
C GLU A 36 13.28 -0.38 3.48
N CYS A 37 12.08 0.03 3.04
CA CYS A 37 11.92 0.80 1.79
C CYS A 37 12.45 2.24 1.94
N LEU A 38 12.18 2.89 3.06
CA LEU A 38 12.54 4.29 3.33
C LEU A 38 13.70 4.44 4.32
N ALA A 39 14.42 3.37 4.64
CA ALA A 39 15.50 3.37 5.63
C ALA A 39 16.57 4.46 5.41
N GLN A 40 16.85 4.78 4.15
CA GLN A 40 17.86 5.78 3.75
C GLN A 40 17.23 7.10 3.29
N THR A 41 15.93 7.30 3.50
CA THR A 41 15.18 8.48 3.03
C THR A 41 14.70 9.30 4.22
N PRO A 42 15.37 10.41 4.56
CA PRO A 42 14.89 11.31 5.61
C PRO A 42 13.53 11.89 5.23
N LEU A 43 12.53 11.73 6.10
CA LEU A 43 11.18 12.24 5.84
C LEU A 43 10.93 13.63 6.41
N ALA A 44 11.81 14.13 7.29
CA ALA A 44 11.66 15.43 7.92
C ALA A 44 11.55 16.55 6.88
N GLY A 45 10.46 17.29 6.92
CA GLY A 45 10.15 18.37 5.99
C GLY A 45 9.65 17.92 4.60
N GLN A 46 9.74 16.66 4.26
CA GLN A 46 9.30 16.10 2.97
C GLN A 46 7.76 16.13 2.84
N ARG A 47 7.28 16.31 1.62
CA ARG A 47 5.85 16.17 1.28
C ARG A 47 5.57 14.72 0.93
N VAL A 48 4.79 14.06 1.78
CA VAL A 48 4.43 12.65 1.63
C VAL A 48 2.95 12.52 1.29
N LEU A 49 2.62 11.74 0.27
CA LEU A 49 1.27 11.26 0.00
C LEU A 49 1.12 9.84 0.55
N ASP A 50 0.15 9.64 1.42
CA ASP A 50 -0.34 8.32 1.83
C ASP A 50 -1.61 8.01 1.03
N ALA A 51 -1.46 7.23 -0.05
CA ALA A 51 -2.52 6.92 -0.99
C ALA A 51 -3.20 5.59 -0.63
N GLY A 52 -4.50 5.66 -0.33
CA GLY A 52 -5.24 4.59 0.32
C GLY A 52 -4.96 4.58 1.82
N CYS A 53 -5.05 5.74 2.47
CA CYS A 53 -4.62 5.93 3.85
C CYS A 53 -5.45 5.14 4.89
N GLY A 54 -6.64 4.63 4.51
CA GLY A 54 -7.52 3.95 5.44
C GLY A 54 -7.77 4.78 6.70
N TYR A 55 -7.48 4.22 7.85
CA TYR A 55 -7.60 4.92 9.15
C TYR A 55 -6.32 5.62 9.62
N GLY A 56 -5.30 5.76 8.74
CA GLY A 56 -4.20 6.71 8.90
C GLY A 56 -2.95 6.21 9.63
N LEU A 57 -2.68 4.90 9.66
CA LEU A 57 -1.48 4.37 10.34
C LEU A 57 -0.18 4.80 9.66
N PHE A 58 -0.11 4.70 8.33
CA PHE A 58 1.07 5.12 7.58
C PHE A 58 1.22 6.63 7.58
N SER A 59 0.10 7.37 7.51
CA SER A 59 0.08 8.82 7.69
C SER A 59 0.67 9.24 9.03
N ALA A 60 0.22 8.65 10.15
CA ALA A 60 0.73 8.95 11.49
C ALA A 60 2.23 8.64 11.59
N ALA A 61 2.64 7.45 11.14
CA ALA A 61 4.05 7.05 11.16
C ALA A 61 4.96 7.97 10.32
N ALA A 62 4.47 8.54 9.22
CA ALA A 62 5.19 9.53 8.43
C ALA A 62 5.25 10.89 9.13
N VAL A 63 4.16 11.35 9.75
CA VAL A 63 4.12 12.60 10.55
C VAL A 63 5.08 12.52 11.73
N GLU A 64 5.11 11.41 12.47
CA GLU A 64 6.06 11.16 13.56
C GLU A 64 7.53 11.28 13.13
N ARG A 65 7.82 11.08 11.84
CA ARG A 65 9.14 11.25 11.22
C ARG A 65 9.37 12.64 10.64
N GLY A 66 8.47 13.59 10.95
CA GLY A 66 8.58 15.00 10.54
C GLY A 66 8.10 15.31 9.13
N ALA A 67 7.41 14.39 8.45
CA ALA A 67 6.86 14.62 7.13
C ALA A 67 5.64 15.56 7.14
N LYS A 68 5.43 16.29 6.03
CA LYS A 68 4.19 17.00 5.71
C LYS A 68 3.28 16.06 4.91
N VAL A 69 2.29 15.47 5.58
CA VAL A 69 1.52 14.36 5.02
C VAL A 69 0.18 14.82 4.45
N VAL A 70 -0.14 14.30 3.27
CA VAL A 70 -1.48 14.28 2.70
C VAL A 70 -2.00 12.84 2.78
N SER A 71 -3.12 12.65 3.49
CA SER A 71 -3.83 11.37 3.62
C SER A 71 -4.94 11.31 2.59
N LEU A 72 -4.88 10.37 1.65
CA LEU A 72 -5.84 10.25 0.57
C LEU A 72 -6.53 8.88 0.59
N ASP A 73 -7.84 8.88 0.51
CA ASP A 73 -8.66 7.67 0.36
C ASP A 73 -9.93 7.98 -0.44
N ILE A 74 -10.61 6.95 -0.92
CA ILE A 74 -11.90 7.08 -1.59
C ILE A 74 -13.05 7.28 -0.59
N GLY A 75 -12.88 6.83 0.67
CA GLY A 75 -13.86 6.93 1.74
C GLY A 75 -13.71 8.21 2.56
N THR A 76 -14.72 9.09 2.56
CA THR A 76 -14.72 10.35 3.33
C THR A 76 -14.50 10.12 4.83
N ARG A 77 -15.14 9.09 5.40
CA ARG A 77 -15.01 8.77 6.82
C ARG A 77 -13.62 8.20 7.16
N LEU A 78 -12.98 7.48 6.23
CA LEU A 78 -11.61 6.99 6.39
C LEU A 78 -10.63 8.16 6.39
N VAL A 79 -10.76 9.10 5.44
CA VAL A 79 -9.95 10.33 5.42
C VAL A 79 -10.10 11.12 6.71
N ALA A 80 -11.33 11.31 7.20
CA ALA A 80 -11.57 12.02 8.46
C ALA A 80 -10.88 11.33 9.66
N ARG A 81 -10.89 9.99 9.72
CA ARG A 81 -10.17 9.22 10.74
C ARG A 81 -8.66 9.35 10.62
N ALA A 82 -8.14 9.26 9.38
CA ALA A 82 -6.71 9.40 9.12
C ALA A 82 -6.20 10.79 9.54
N THR A 83 -6.91 11.85 9.18
CA THR A 83 -6.55 13.22 9.57
C THR A 83 -6.63 13.46 11.06
N ALA A 84 -7.66 12.93 11.73
CA ALA A 84 -7.78 13.01 13.19
C ALA A 84 -6.65 12.27 13.92
N ARG A 85 -6.22 11.11 13.39
CA ARG A 85 -5.12 10.31 13.97
C ARG A 85 -3.76 10.96 13.73
N ALA A 86 -3.49 11.40 12.52
CA ALA A 86 -2.15 11.81 12.09
C ALA A 86 -1.89 13.32 12.18
N GLY A 87 -2.93 14.15 12.29
CA GLY A 87 -2.78 15.60 12.11
C GLY A 87 -2.41 15.99 10.67
N SER A 88 -2.73 15.16 9.69
CA SER A 88 -2.42 15.33 8.28
C SER A 88 -3.49 16.13 7.53
N HIS A 89 -3.19 16.51 6.27
CA HIS A 89 -4.20 17.06 5.37
C HIS A 89 -4.98 15.94 4.67
N GLY A 90 -6.30 16.00 4.68
CA GLY A 90 -7.15 14.98 4.05
C GLY A 90 -7.57 15.32 2.63
N VAL A 91 -7.57 14.33 1.74
CA VAL A 91 -8.10 14.43 0.37
C VAL A 91 -8.96 13.21 0.08
N VAL A 92 -10.19 13.42 -0.38
CA VAL A 92 -11.06 12.33 -0.85
C VAL A 92 -10.96 12.24 -2.36
N ALA A 93 -10.40 11.13 -2.86
CA ALA A 93 -10.23 10.90 -4.29
C ALA A 93 -10.09 9.42 -4.64
N ASP A 94 -10.39 9.05 -5.89
CA ASP A 94 -10.05 7.75 -6.46
C ASP A 94 -8.56 7.74 -6.85
N ALA A 95 -7.81 6.72 -6.41
CA ALA A 95 -6.41 6.56 -6.75
C ALA A 95 -6.12 6.44 -8.26
N CYS A 96 -7.14 6.08 -9.04
CA CYS A 96 -7.05 6.09 -10.51
C CYS A 96 -7.25 7.48 -11.13
N GLN A 97 -7.63 8.49 -10.34
CA GLN A 97 -7.84 9.88 -10.77
C GLN A 97 -7.69 10.81 -9.56
N LEU A 98 -6.45 11.11 -9.19
CA LEU A 98 -6.13 11.79 -7.92
C LEU A 98 -6.59 13.24 -7.84
N GLY A 99 -6.77 13.95 -8.96
CA GLY A 99 -7.09 15.38 -8.98
C GLY A 99 -6.02 16.29 -8.38
N LEU A 100 -4.84 15.76 -8.11
CA LEU A 100 -3.68 16.49 -7.58
C LEU A 100 -2.74 16.92 -8.70
N ARG A 101 -1.98 18.00 -8.48
CA ARG A 101 -1.00 18.52 -9.46
C ARG A 101 0.16 17.54 -9.63
N ASP A 102 0.79 17.59 -10.82
CA ASP A 102 1.99 16.84 -11.14
C ASP A 102 3.16 17.28 -10.23
N GLY A 103 4.03 16.36 -9.89
CA GLY A 103 5.31 16.65 -9.26
C GLY A 103 5.20 17.38 -7.92
N CYS A 104 4.23 17.08 -7.08
CA CYS A 104 4.05 17.79 -5.82
C CYS A 104 4.49 17.02 -4.57
N PHE A 105 4.85 15.73 -4.67
CA PHE A 105 5.29 14.91 -3.53
C PHE A 105 6.72 14.41 -3.71
N ASP A 106 7.47 14.41 -2.62
CA ASP A 106 8.80 13.85 -2.53
C ASP A 106 8.76 12.33 -2.37
N VAL A 107 7.76 11.84 -1.63
CA VAL A 107 7.51 10.42 -1.39
C VAL A 107 6.01 10.13 -1.55
N VAL A 108 5.69 9.03 -2.20
CA VAL A 108 4.33 8.47 -2.24
C VAL A 108 4.37 7.07 -1.63
N ILE A 109 3.53 6.83 -0.64
CA ILE A 109 3.31 5.53 0.00
C ILE A 109 1.94 5.03 -0.42
N SER A 110 1.85 3.77 -0.84
CA SER A 110 0.58 3.08 -1.08
C SER A 110 0.68 1.65 -0.57
N SER A 111 0.02 1.38 0.54
CA SER A 111 0.06 0.07 1.21
C SER A 111 -1.29 -0.61 1.14
N GLU A 112 -1.33 -1.79 0.50
CA GLU A 112 -2.53 -2.65 0.36
C GLU A 112 -3.74 -1.89 -0.25
N MET A 113 -3.50 -1.04 -1.25
CA MET A 113 -4.55 -0.26 -1.91
C MET A 113 -4.78 -0.71 -3.36
N LEU A 114 -3.71 -1.08 -4.10
CA LEU A 114 -3.79 -1.35 -5.54
C LEU A 114 -4.79 -2.44 -5.90
N GLU A 115 -4.87 -3.50 -5.10
CA GLU A 115 -5.79 -4.64 -5.28
C GLU A 115 -7.26 -4.26 -5.18
N HIS A 116 -7.54 -3.11 -4.57
CA HIS A 116 -8.89 -2.56 -4.40
C HIS A 116 -9.28 -1.57 -5.50
N THR A 117 -8.33 -1.19 -6.37
CA THR A 117 -8.60 -0.26 -7.47
C THR A 117 -9.26 -0.94 -8.66
N ALA A 118 -9.93 -0.15 -9.51
CA ALA A 118 -10.50 -0.66 -10.75
C ALA A 118 -9.41 -0.96 -11.80
N ALA A 119 -8.33 -0.16 -11.79
CA ALA A 119 -7.25 -0.21 -12.75
C ALA A 119 -5.90 -0.02 -12.04
N PRO A 120 -5.29 -1.09 -11.47
CA PRO A 120 -4.03 -0.98 -10.73
C PRO A 120 -2.91 -0.25 -11.50
N ALA A 121 -2.76 -0.52 -12.80
CA ALA A 121 -1.77 0.17 -13.62
C ALA A 121 -2.07 1.68 -13.77
N GLY A 122 -3.34 2.05 -13.90
CA GLY A 122 -3.76 3.45 -13.93
C GLY A 122 -3.50 4.15 -12.60
N ALA A 123 -3.73 3.46 -11.47
CA ALA A 123 -3.38 3.99 -10.16
C ALA A 123 -1.87 4.22 -10.04
N VAL A 124 -1.03 3.26 -10.46
CA VAL A 124 0.44 3.43 -10.46
C VAL A 124 0.86 4.63 -11.31
N ALA A 125 0.24 4.83 -12.49
CA ALA A 125 0.53 6.00 -13.35
C ALA A 125 0.17 7.32 -12.66
N GLU A 126 -0.96 7.41 -11.97
CA GLU A 126 -1.37 8.60 -11.21
C GLU A 126 -0.43 8.87 -10.01
N LEU A 127 -0.03 7.81 -9.28
CA LEU A 127 0.95 7.93 -8.21
C LEU A 127 2.31 8.42 -8.72
N ALA A 128 2.76 7.94 -9.88
CA ALA A 128 3.98 8.40 -10.54
C ALA A 128 3.88 9.85 -11.05
N ARG A 129 2.70 10.24 -11.57
CA ARG A 129 2.46 11.60 -12.06
C ARG A 129 2.65 12.65 -10.95
N VAL A 130 2.10 12.39 -9.76
CA VAL A 130 2.17 13.32 -8.63
C VAL A 130 3.52 13.34 -7.91
N LEU A 131 4.40 12.35 -8.18
CA LEU A 131 5.79 12.37 -7.70
C LEU A 131 6.60 13.47 -8.40
N LYS A 132 7.45 14.12 -7.63
CA LYS A 132 8.54 14.94 -8.15
C LYS A 132 9.56 14.08 -8.89
N VAL A 133 10.34 14.72 -9.74
CA VAL A 133 11.60 14.15 -10.25
C VAL A 133 12.49 13.80 -9.06
N ASP A 134 13.20 12.66 -9.14
CA ASP A 134 13.97 12.04 -8.06
C ASP A 134 13.13 11.56 -6.85
N GLY A 135 11.78 11.74 -6.85
CA GLY A 135 10.86 11.29 -5.82
C GLY A 135 10.72 9.76 -5.77
N LEU A 136 10.34 9.22 -4.60
CA LEU A 136 10.21 7.78 -4.36
C LEU A 136 8.74 7.36 -4.24
N LEU A 137 8.40 6.28 -4.92
CA LEU A 137 7.16 5.53 -4.74
C LEU A 137 7.45 4.24 -3.96
N VAL A 138 6.72 4.03 -2.88
CA VAL A 138 6.72 2.78 -2.10
C VAL A 138 5.34 2.14 -2.22
N LEU A 139 5.29 0.93 -2.75
CA LEU A 139 4.08 0.15 -2.92
C LEU A 139 4.18 -1.15 -2.13
N THR A 140 3.11 -1.52 -1.39
CA THR A 140 2.90 -2.90 -0.95
C THR A 140 1.56 -3.40 -1.44
N THR A 141 1.46 -4.68 -1.79
CA THR A 141 0.23 -5.32 -2.24
C THR A 141 0.32 -6.84 -2.11
N PRO A 142 -0.80 -7.55 -1.89
CA PRO A 142 -0.79 -9.01 -1.89
C PRO A 142 -0.37 -9.56 -3.25
N ASN A 143 0.37 -10.66 -3.21
CA ASN A 143 0.83 -11.32 -4.42
C ASN A 143 -0.27 -12.21 -5.03
N ARG A 144 -0.45 -12.13 -6.34
CA ARG A 144 -1.46 -12.87 -7.10
C ARG A 144 -1.40 -14.39 -6.92
N VAL A 145 -0.24 -14.96 -6.63
CA VAL A 145 -0.11 -16.42 -6.39
C VAL A 145 -1.03 -16.89 -5.25
N TRP A 146 -1.33 -16.02 -4.30
CA TRP A 146 -2.20 -16.31 -3.15
C TRP A 146 -3.68 -16.01 -3.39
N GLN A 147 -4.04 -15.43 -4.54
CA GLN A 147 -5.43 -15.02 -4.80
C GLN A 147 -6.41 -16.19 -4.73
N GLY A 148 -6.00 -17.38 -5.19
CA GLY A 148 -6.83 -18.60 -5.13
C GLY A 148 -7.13 -19.02 -3.69
N THR A 149 -6.10 -19.07 -2.84
CA THR A 149 -6.20 -19.39 -1.42
C THR A 149 -7.10 -18.39 -0.68
N VAL A 150 -6.89 -17.09 -0.94
CA VAL A 150 -7.67 -16.01 -0.32
C VAL A 150 -9.14 -16.08 -0.74
N ARG A 151 -9.44 -16.38 -2.02
CA ARG A 151 -10.81 -16.57 -2.50
C ARG A 151 -11.47 -17.79 -1.86
N ALA A 152 -10.74 -18.90 -1.69
CA ALA A 152 -11.24 -20.09 -1.00
C ALA A 152 -11.58 -19.77 0.47
N ALA A 153 -10.66 -19.10 1.19
CA ALA A 153 -10.89 -18.68 2.57
C ALA A 153 -12.10 -17.73 2.70
N SER A 154 -12.28 -16.81 1.75
CA SER A 154 -13.44 -15.90 1.73
C SER A 154 -14.76 -16.64 1.49
N ARG A 155 -14.78 -17.64 0.58
CA ARG A 155 -15.96 -18.50 0.36
C ARG A 155 -16.32 -19.32 1.59
N LEU A 156 -15.32 -19.79 2.33
CA LEU A 156 -15.49 -20.54 3.58
C LEU A 156 -15.77 -19.62 4.79
N ARG A 157 -15.91 -18.30 4.58
CA ARG A 157 -16.15 -17.29 5.62
C ARG A 157 -15.07 -17.24 6.70
N LEU A 158 -13.84 -17.65 6.37
CA LEU A 158 -12.69 -17.61 7.28
C LEU A 158 -12.00 -16.24 7.33
N ARG A 159 -12.43 -15.28 6.48
CA ARG A 159 -11.92 -13.91 6.45
C ARG A 159 -13.02 -12.90 6.78
N PRO A 160 -12.70 -11.86 7.57
CA PRO A 160 -13.66 -10.80 7.90
C PRO A 160 -13.92 -9.84 6.71
N PHE A 161 -12.93 -9.59 5.85
CA PHE A 161 -13.05 -8.71 4.70
C PHE A 161 -13.84 -9.36 3.57
N ARG A 162 -14.86 -8.66 3.06
CA ARG A 162 -15.78 -9.14 1.99
C ARG A 162 -15.76 -8.27 0.72
N GLY A 163 -14.83 -7.32 0.64
CA GLY A 163 -14.66 -6.48 -0.54
C GLY A 163 -14.08 -7.24 -1.73
N ARG A 164 -14.13 -6.60 -2.90
CA ARG A 164 -13.44 -7.12 -4.08
C ARG A 164 -11.95 -6.83 -3.99
N GLU A 165 -11.15 -7.85 -4.22
CA GLU A 165 -9.70 -7.78 -4.29
C GLU A 165 -9.23 -8.40 -5.61
N SER A 166 -8.35 -7.70 -6.31
CA SER A 166 -7.70 -8.20 -7.53
C SER A 166 -6.18 -8.09 -7.35
N PHE A 167 -5.59 -9.15 -6.82
CA PHE A 167 -4.16 -9.17 -6.49
C PHE A 167 -3.30 -8.97 -7.74
N VAL A 168 -2.26 -8.16 -7.58
CA VAL A 168 -1.34 -7.83 -8.66
C VAL A 168 -0.22 -8.87 -8.68
N GLY A 169 0.06 -9.43 -9.87
CA GLY A 169 1.17 -10.38 -10.03
C GLY A 169 2.51 -9.65 -10.12
N TRP A 170 3.58 -10.30 -9.65
CA TRP A 170 4.94 -9.77 -9.57
C TRP A 170 5.37 -9.00 -10.83
N GLY A 171 5.54 -9.65 -11.96
CA GLY A 171 5.95 -9.00 -13.19
C GLY A 171 4.92 -8.01 -13.78
N ARG A 172 3.64 -8.06 -13.33
CA ARG A 172 2.65 -7.04 -13.72
C ARG A 172 2.89 -5.74 -12.97
N LEU A 173 3.29 -5.82 -11.69
CA LEU A 173 3.61 -4.65 -10.88
C LEU A 173 4.85 -3.92 -11.44
N GLU A 174 5.91 -4.66 -11.77
CA GLU A 174 7.12 -4.11 -12.41
C GLU A 174 6.79 -3.43 -13.74
N ARG A 175 6.01 -4.10 -14.61
CA ARG A 175 5.58 -3.50 -15.88
C ARG A 175 4.73 -2.25 -15.69
N ALA A 176 3.88 -2.19 -14.64
CA ALA A 176 3.10 -1.00 -14.36
C ALA A 176 4.00 0.18 -13.92
N CYS A 177 5.01 -0.07 -13.11
CA CYS A 177 6.00 0.93 -12.72
C CYS A 177 6.80 1.42 -13.94
N ALA A 178 7.32 0.51 -14.76
CA ALA A 178 8.07 0.86 -15.97
C ALA A 178 7.22 1.64 -16.98
N ALA A 179 5.97 1.24 -17.20
CA ALA A 179 5.03 1.95 -18.08
C ALA A 179 4.64 3.33 -17.55
N ALA A 180 4.73 3.56 -16.24
CA ALA A 180 4.54 4.86 -15.61
C ALA A 180 5.83 5.72 -15.58
N GLY A 181 6.91 5.28 -16.23
CA GLY A 181 8.19 5.98 -16.29
C GLY A 181 8.97 5.95 -14.99
N LEU A 182 8.82 4.91 -14.18
CA LEU A 182 9.53 4.75 -12.92
C LEU A 182 10.65 3.70 -13.03
N ASP A 183 11.79 4.00 -12.43
CA ASP A 183 12.89 3.06 -12.24
C ASP A 183 12.67 2.25 -10.97
N VAL A 184 12.50 0.93 -11.09
CA VAL A 184 12.35 0.03 -9.95
C VAL A 184 13.72 -0.18 -9.30
N LEU A 185 13.90 0.33 -8.08
CA LEU A 185 15.14 0.23 -7.30
C LEU A 185 15.20 -1.07 -6.51
N ALA A 186 14.05 -1.53 -6.02
CA ALA A 186 13.93 -2.78 -5.28
C ALA A 186 12.54 -3.39 -5.48
N HIS A 187 12.50 -4.72 -5.59
CA HIS A 187 11.27 -5.50 -5.54
C HIS A 187 11.55 -6.75 -4.71
N PHE A 188 10.83 -6.93 -3.62
CA PHE A 188 11.04 -8.04 -2.71
C PHE A 188 9.73 -8.53 -2.10
N GLY A 189 9.74 -9.75 -1.59
CA GLY A 189 8.57 -10.34 -0.92
C GLY A 189 8.66 -10.20 0.60
N PHE A 190 7.52 -10.27 1.27
CA PHE A 190 7.42 -10.41 2.72
C PHE A 190 6.23 -11.28 3.10
N HIS A 191 6.15 -11.74 4.36
CA HIS A 191 5.27 -12.81 4.79
C HIS A 191 5.47 -14.11 3.99
N PRO A 192 6.41 -15.00 4.41
CA PRO A 192 6.68 -16.26 3.70
C PRO A 192 5.47 -17.22 3.68
N TRP A 193 4.52 -17.02 4.58
CA TRP A 193 3.23 -17.72 4.69
C TRP A 193 2.16 -16.79 5.29
N PRO A 194 0.87 -17.19 5.23
CA PRO A 194 -0.20 -16.41 5.83
C PRO A 194 0.05 -16.14 7.32
N PHE A 195 0.00 -14.86 7.70
CA PHE A 195 0.25 -14.39 9.08
C PHE A 195 -0.79 -14.92 10.09
N GLN A 196 -1.96 -15.36 9.63
CA GLN A 196 -2.99 -16.01 10.45
C GLN A 196 -2.52 -17.34 11.07
N LEU A 197 -1.43 -17.92 10.58
CA LEU A 197 -0.85 -19.15 11.14
C LEU A 197 -0.13 -18.93 12.49
N GLY A 198 0.08 -17.68 12.92
CA GLY A 198 0.74 -17.33 14.18
C GLY A 198 2.21 -17.73 14.27
N LEU A 199 2.87 -17.96 13.12
CA LEU A 199 4.27 -18.39 13.03
C LEU A 199 5.25 -17.23 12.83
N GLU A 200 5.00 -16.09 13.49
CA GLU A 200 5.77 -14.84 13.29
C GLU A 200 7.24 -14.99 13.65
N ARG A 201 7.56 -15.76 14.71
CA ARG A 201 8.98 -16.00 15.10
C ARG A 201 9.74 -16.76 14.01
N ALA A 202 9.12 -17.79 13.44
CA ALA A 202 9.71 -18.54 12.34
C ALA A 202 9.79 -17.68 11.06
N ALA A 203 8.77 -16.87 10.79
CA ALA A 203 8.76 -15.94 9.65
C ALA A 203 9.96 -14.97 9.72
N ARG A 204 10.25 -14.38 10.86
CA ARG A 204 11.41 -13.48 11.06
C ARG A 204 12.78 -14.12 10.73
N VAL A 205 12.91 -15.43 10.89
CA VAL A 205 14.14 -16.16 10.56
C VAL A 205 14.22 -16.52 9.07
N VAL A 206 13.08 -16.90 8.49
CA VAL A 206 13.01 -17.42 7.11
C VAL A 206 12.93 -16.28 6.09
N GLU A 207 12.13 -15.26 6.39
CA GLU A 207 11.83 -14.16 5.48
C GLU A 207 13.08 -13.46 4.91
N PRO A 208 14.09 -13.06 5.70
CA PRO A 208 15.28 -12.39 5.15
C PRO A 208 16.05 -13.22 4.11
N ARG A 209 15.96 -14.55 4.20
CA ARG A 209 16.60 -15.47 3.26
C ARG A 209 15.84 -15.61 1.95
N LEU A 210 14.53 -15.46 1.97
CA LEU A 210 13.65 -15.66 0.82
C LEU A 210 13.24 -14.34 0.15
N ALA A 211 13.14 -13.25 0.91
CA ALA A 211 12.55 -11.99 0.51
C ALA A 211 13.11 -11.39 -0.79
N ARG A 212 14.42 -11.54 -1.02
CA ARG A 212 15.15 -11.00 -2.19
C ARG A 212 15.74 -12.08 -3.09
N GLY A 213 15.49 -13.35 -2.75
CA GLY A 213 15.94 -14.51 -3.52
C GLY A 213 14.97 -14.91 -4.63
N PRO A 214 15.29 -15.99 -5.36
CA PRO A 214 14.46 -16.48 -6.46
C PRO A 214 13.07 -16.94 -6.05
N ALA A 215 12.83 -17.15 -4.74
CA ALA A 215 11.52 -17.51 -4.18
C ALA A 215 10.68 -16.30 -3.70
N ALA A 216 11.19 -15.07 -3.82
CA ALA A 216 10.51 -13.87 -3.34
C ALA A 216 9.08 -13.70 -3.91
N TRP A 217 8.90 -14.07 -5.18
CA TRP A 217 7.60 -14.01 -5.87
C TRP A 217 6.54 -14.99 -5.34
N LEU A 218 6.93 -15.94 -4.48
CA LEU A 218 6.01 -16.86 -3.80
C LEU A 218 5.48 -16.32 -2.47
N MET A 219 6.06 -15.24 -1.95
CA MET A 219 5.63 -14.66 -0.67
C MET A 219 4.23 -14.07 -0.75
N VAL A 220 3.57 -13.97 0.39
CA VAL A 220 2.16 -13.54 0.48
C VAL A 220 1.99 -12.11 -0.01
N ASN A 221 2.88 -11.23 0.41
CA ASN A 221 2.91 -9.83 0.01
C ASN A 221 4.20 -9.50 -0.72
N GLN A 222 4.16 -8.46 -1.51
CA GLN A 222 5.29 -7.91 -2.25
C GLN A 222 5.42 -6.41 -1.99
N ALA A 223 6.64 -5.91 -2.00
CA ALA A 223 6.97 -4.49 -1.86
C ALA A 223 7.83 -4.02 -3.02
N VAL A 224 7.52 -2.86 -3.56
CA VAL A 224 8.30 -2.19 -4.61
C VAL A 224 8.73 -0.82 -4.12
N VAL A 225 9.99 -0.50 -4.32
CA VAL A 225 10.53 0.86 -4.24
C VAL A 225 10.89 1.29 -5.64
N ALA A 226 10.33 2.38 -6.10
CA ALA A 226 10.61 2.91 -7.43
C ALA A 226 10.91 4.42 -7.36
N ARG A 227 11.71 4.92 -8.28
CA ARG A 227 12.08 6.34 -8.38
C ARG A 227 11.58 6.92 -9.68
N LYS A 228 11.12 8.17 -9.64
CA LYS A 228 10.85 8.93 -10.85
C LYS A 228 12.17 9.50 -11.38
N PRO A 229 12.66 9.07 -12.53
CA PRO A 229 13.91 9.58 -13.12
C PRO A 229 13.77 11.04 -13.54
N ARG A 230 14.92 11.66 -13.87
CA ARG A 230 15.00 13.00 -14.42
C ARG A 230 14.52 13.05 -15.86
#